data_1386b6631b22af81488e7dcb46607a82
#
_entry.id   1386b6631b22af81488e7dcb46607a82
#
_cell.length_a   1.000
_cell.length_b   1.000
_cell.length_c   1.000
_cell.angle_alpha   90.00
_cell.angle_beta   90.00
_cell.angle_gamma   90.00
#
_symmetry.space_group_name_H-M   'P 1'
#
loop_
_entity.id
_entity.type
_entity.pdbx_description
1 polymer ?
#
loop_
_entity_poly.entity_id
_entity_poly.type
_entity_poly.pdbx_seq_one_letter_code
_entity_poly.pdbx_strand_id
1 'polypeptide(L)'
;MLLDTIFAPFVKERPICVMARAVLERLLNAQRIDDLFAHTAQQQYTRELMFSSLVQLMSEVVLGVHPTVHAAYQANQEAIGVSTTALYNKLDRVETGVSAALVRDSAALAEPVIKALGASRPRWIPGYQIKVLDGNHLSATEHRLQELRETWAAPLPGQALVVLDQQRMLITEVASRINLVAQ
;
A
#
# COMPACT_ATOMS: atom_id res chain seq x y z
N MET A 1 -0.53 -4.05 -30.54
CA MET A 1 -0.10 -4.18 -29.13
C MET A 1 1.27 -3.53 -29.00
N LEU A 2 1.40 -2.47 -28.20
CA LEU A 2 2.65 -1.68 -28.07
C LEU A 2 3.86 -2.48 -27.50
N LEU A 3 3.64 -3.69 -27.05
CA LEU A 3 4.69 -4.53 -26.46
C LEU A 3 5.44 -5.42 -27.48
N ASP A 4 5.00 -5.42 -28.75
CA ASP A 4 5.44 -6.48 -29.68
C ASP A 4 6.84 -6.29 -30.29
N THR A 5 7.26 -5.07 -30.57
CA THR A 5 8.52 -4.86 -31.30
C THR A 5 9.65 -4.32 -30.45
N ILE A 6 9.35 -3.34 -29.60
CA ILE A 6 10.39 -2.68 -28.78
C ILE A 6 10.73 -3.51 -27.54
N PHE A 7 9.73 -4.17 -26.96
CA PHE A 7 9.92 -4.93 -25.72
C PHE A 7 10.19 -6.42 -25.94
N ALA A 8 10.03 -6.93 -27.17
CA ALA A 8 10.27 -8.35 -27.48
C ALA A 8 11.65 -8.87 -27.02
N PRO A 9 12.77 -8.14 -27.17
CA PRO A 9 14.06 -8.57 -26.64
C PRO A 9 14.07 -8.70 -25.13
N PHE A 10 13.49 -7.71 -24.41
CA PHE A 10 13.42 -7.73 -22.95
C PHE A 10 12.51 -8.83 -22.42
N VAL A 11 11.38 -9.09 -23.10
CA VAL A 11 10.48 -10.19 -22.74
C VAL A 11 11.18 -11.53 -22.92
N LYS A 12 12.00 -11.67 -23.96
CA LYS A 12 12.78 -12.90 -24.22
C LYS A 12 13.89 -13.10 -23.20
N GLU A 13 14.63 -12.04 -22.86
CA GLU A 13 15.78 -12.13 -21.95
C GLU A 13 15.42 -12.13 -20.48
N ARG A 14 14.40 -11.36 -20.09
CA ARG A 14 13.99 -11.17 -18.68
C ARG A 14 12.47 -11.13 -18.50
N PRO A 15 11.76 -12.19 -18.86
CA PRO A 15 10.29 -12.20 -18.86
C PRO A 15 9.68 -11.92 -17.48
N ILE A 16 10.31 -12.39 -16.41
CA ILE A 16 9.83 -12.18 -15.04
C ILE A 16 9.90 -10.70 -14.67
N CYS A 17 10.99 -10.01 -15.00
CA CYS A 17 11.13 -8.57 -14.69
C CYS A 17 10.11 -7.72 -15.46
N VAL A 18 9.89 -8.03 -16.74
CA VAL A 18 8.89 -7.33 -17.58
C VAL A 18 7.48 -7.56 -17.03
N MET A 19 7.16 -8.77 -16.65
CA MET A 19 5.86 -9.11 -16.08
C MET A 19 5.66 -8.47 -14.72
N ALA A 20 6.66 -8.52 -13.84
CA ALA A 20 6.60 -7.86 -12.53
C ALA A 20 6.38 -6.35 -12.68
N ARG A 21 7.07 -5.72 -13.63
CA ARG A 21 6.88 -4.30 -13.95
C ARG A 21 5.47 -4.02 -14.44
N ALA A 22 4.96 -4.79 -15.38
CA ALA A 22 3.60 -4.60 -15.91
C ALA A 22 2.52 -4.77 -14.83
N VAL A 23 2.71 -5.72 -13.91
CA VAL A 23 1.81 -5.89 -12.75
C VAL A 23 1.89 -4.69 -11.82
N LEU A 24 3.10 -4.21 -11.47
CA LEU A 24 3.28 -3.03 -10.62
C LEU A 24 2.67 -1.77 -11.25
N GLU A 25 2.89 -1.53 -12.54
CA GLU A 25 2.29 -0.39 -13.25
C GLU A 25 0.74 -0.45 -13.25
N ARG A 26 0.18 -1.65 -13.31
CA ARG A 26 -1.27 -1.84 -13.19
C ARG A 26 -1.76 -1.60 -11.77
N LEU A 27 -1.05 -2.10 -10.76
CA LEU A 27 -1.38 -1.91 -9.35
C LEU A 27 -1.25 -0.45 -8.91
N LEU A 28 -0.24 0.25 -9.44
CA LEU A 28 0.08 1.64 -9.12
C LEU A 28 -0.48 2.64 -10.15
N ASN A 29 -1.50 2.25 -10.92
CA ASN A 29 -2.14 3.16 -11.87
C ASN A 29 -2.73 4.37 -11.15
N ALA A 30 -2.27 5.57 -11.50
CA ALA A 30 -2.61 6.82 -10.80
C ALA A 30 -4.11 7.09 -10.78
N GLN A 31 -4.77 7.02 -11.95
CA GLN A 31 -6.20 7.28 -12.06
C GLN A 31 -7.01 6.35 -11.14
N ARG A 32 -6.71 5.05 -11.16
CA ARG A 32 -7.41 4.07 -10.33
C ARG A 32 -7.20 4.32 -8.83
N ILE A 33 -5.99 4.69 -8.42
CA ILE A 33 -5.68 5.01 -7.03
C ILE A 33 -6.44 6.26 -6.57
N ASP A 34 -6.51 7.27 -7.42
CA ASP A 34 -7.24 8.50 -7.12
C ASP A 34 -8.76 8.29 -7.12
N ASP A 35 -9.29 7.46 -8.02
CA ASP A 35 -10.70 7.06 -8.02
C ASP A 35 -11.05 6.27 -6.75
N LEU A 36 -10.20 5.32 -6.34
CA LEU A 36 -10.36 4.59 -5.08
C LEU A 36 -10.38 5.55 -3.89
N PHE A 37 -9.46 6.50 -3.83
CA PHE A 37 -9.43 7.51 -2.78
C PHE A 37 -10.72 8.33 -2.76
N ALA A 38 -11.16 8.82 -3.91
CA ALA A 38 -12.39 9.64 -4.02
C ALA A 38 -13.66 8.91 -3.54
N HIS A 39 -13.72 7.58 -3.74
CA HIS A 39 -14.85 6.77 -3.30
C HIS A 39 -14.76 6.29 -1.84
N THR A 40 -13.58 6.30 -1.24
CA THR A 40 -13.34 5.69 0.08
C THR A 40 -13.09 6.71 1.17
N ALA A 41 -12.42 7.83 0.86
CA ALA A 41 -12.13 8.87 1.83
C ALA A 41 -13.40 9.58 2.30
N GLN A 42 -13.52 9.76 3.62
CA GLN A 42 -14.70 10.40 4.24
C GLN A 42 -14.39 11.82 4.72
N GLN A 43 -13.19 12.05 5.22
CA GLN A 43 -12.79 13.31 5.83
C GLN A 43 -11.80 14.10 4.97
N GLN A 44 -11.07 13.40 4.11
CA GLN A 44 -10.10 14.02 3.23
C GLN A 44 -10.66 14.21 1.83
N TYR A 45 -10.24 15.28 1.22
CA TYR A 45 -10.51 15.55 -0.20
C TYR A 45 -9.21 15.85 -0.93
N THR A 46 -9.22 15.61 -2.22
CA THR A 46 -8.09 15.91 -3.10
C THR A 46 -8.08 17.41 -3.42
N ARG A 47 -6.93 18.04 -3.19
CA ARG A 47 -6.62 19.39 -3.67
C ARG A 47 -5.48 19.32 -4.70
N GLU A 48 -4.35 19.93 -4.37
CA GLU A 48 -3.16 19.97 -5.23
C GLU A 48 -2.39 18.66 -5.20
N LEU A 49 -2.29 18.01 -4.01
CA LEU A 49 -1.60 16.73 -3.85
C LEU A 49 -2.55 15.55 -4.06
N MET A 50 -2.38 14.85 -5.16
CA MET A 50 -3.13 13.63 -5.47
C MET A 50 -2.74 12.49 -4.53
N PHE A 51 -3.67 11.57 -4.26
CA PHE A 51 -3.38 10.41 -3.43
C PHE A 51 -2.43 9.43 -4.16
N SER A 52 -2.55 9.31 -5.46
CA SER A 52 -1.63 8.54 -6.31
C SER A 52 -0.17 9.00 -6.18
N SER A 53 0.08 10.32 -6.12
CA SER A 53 1.43 10.86 -5.90
C SER A 53 2.00 10.45 -4.54
N LEU A 54 1.16 10.41 -3.51
CA LEU A 54 1.53 9.93 -2.19
C LEU A 54 1.90 8.45 -2.21
N VAL A 55 1.06 7.62 -2.84
CA VAL A 55 1.31 6.17 -2.99
C VAL A 55 2.59 5.93 -3.78
N GLN A 56 2.85 6.70 -4.84
CA GLN A 56 4.09 6.61 -5.61
C GLN A 56 5.31 6.89 -4.74
N LEU A 57 5.32 8.02 -4.00
CA LEU A 57 6.42 8.35 -3.08
C LEU A 57 6.69 7.24 -2.06
N MET A 58 5.63 6.73 -1.44
CA MET A 58 5.75 5.64 -0.47
C MET A 58 6.27 4.36 -1.14
N SER A 59 5.86 4.08 -2.38
CA SER A 59 6.35 2.93 -3.14
C SER A 59 7.85 3.02 -3.44
N GLU A 60 8.36 4.21 -3.79
CA GLU A 60 9.78 4.43 -4.02
C GLU A 60 10.62 4.17 -2.75
N VAL A 61 10.09 4.53 -1.57
CA VAL A 61 10.74 4.24 -0.29
C VAL A 61 10.71 2.75 0.03
N VAL A 62 9.55 2.11 -0.13
CA VAL A 62 9.39 0.67 0.16
C VAL A 62 10.23 -0.20 -0.79
N LEU A 63 10.35 0.20 -2.05
CA LEU A 63 11.19 -0.48 -3.04
C LEU A 63 12.70 -0.15 -2.91
N GLY A 64 13.07 0.71 -1.96
CA GLY A 64 14.46 1.06 -1.70
C GLY A 64 15.09 2.00 -2.74
N VAL A 65 14.28 2.67 -3.57
CA VAL A 65 14.75 3.70 -4.51
C VAL A 65 15.27 4.91 -3.74
N HIS A 66 14.55 5.27 -2.69
CA HIS A 66 14.95 6.32 -1.76
C HIS A 66 14.93 5.83 -0.32
N PRO A 67 15.87 6.30 0.53
CA PRO A 67 15.98 5.82 1.90
C PRO A 67 14.87 6.34 2.83
N THR A 68 14.26 7.45 2.48
CA THR A 68 13.22 8.11 3.31
C THR A 68 12.18 8.80 2.44
N VAL A 69 11.01 9.07 3.02
CA VAL A 69 9.95 9.88 2.37
C VAL A 69 10.46 11.28 2.03
N HIS A 70 11.29 11.87 2.87
CA HIS A 70 11.88 13.19 2.61
C HIS A 70 12.81 13.16 1.40
N ALA A 71 13.66 12.14 1.27
CA ALA A 71 14.53 11.99 0.11
C ALA A 71 13.74 11.76 -1.18
N ALA A 72 12.70 10.94 -1.13
CA ALA A 72 11.79 10.75 -2.26
C ALA A 72 11.08 12.05 -2.65
N TYR A 73 10.61 12.81 -1.66
CA TYR A 73 10.00 14.12 -1.91
C TYR A 73 10.99 15.10 -2.56
N GLN A 74 12.21 15.21 -2.05
CA GLN A 74 13.23 16.11 -2.61
C GLN A 74 13.54 15.80 -4.08
N ALA A 75 13.63 14.50 -4.42
CA ALA A 75 13.87 14.05 -5.78
C ALA A 75 12.70 14.35 -6.74
N ASN A 76 11.48 14.42 -6.23
CA ASN A 76 10.25 14.62 -7.00
C ASN A 76 9.57 15.99 -6.74
N GLN A 77 10.25 16.93 -6.09
CA GLN A 77 9.65 18.17 -5.58
C GLN A 77 8.94 18.99 -6.65
N GLU A 78 9.54 19.12 -7.82
CA GLU A 78 8.97 19.88 -8.95
C GLU A 78 7.68 19.23 -9.47
N ALA A 79 7.65 17.91 -9.55
CA ALA A 79 6.47 17.16 -10.02
C ALA A 79 5.33 17.15 -9.00
N ILE A 80 5.66 17.17 -7.72
CA ILE A 80 4.69 17.14 -6.62
C ILE A 80 4.03 18.50 -6.40
N GLY A 81 4.78 19.60 -6.57
CA GLY A 81 4.26 20.97 -6.56
C GLY A 81 3.73 21.48 -5.22
N VAL A 82 3.82 20.74 -4.13
CA VAL A 82 3.37 21.15 -2.79
C VAL A 82 4.53 21.24 -1.81
N SER A 83 4.35 21.94 -0.69
CA SER A 83 5.37 22.05 0.35
C SER A 83 5.53 20.74 1.14
N THR A 84 6.71 20.55 1.75
CA THR A 84 6.98 19.42 2.66
C THR A 84 5.94 19.31 3.77
N THR A 85 5.53 20.44 4.34
CA THR A 85 4.49 20.48 5.38
C THR A 85 3.16 19.96 4.85
N ALA A 86 2.76 20.33 3.64
CA ALA A 86 1.53 19.85 3.02
C ALA A 86 1.58 18.33 2.76
N LEU A 87 2.74 17.82 2.32
CA LEU A 87 2.95 16.38 2.15
C LEU A 87 2.75 15.62 3.47
N TYR A 88 3.45 16.03 4.53
CA TYR A 88 3.35 15.33 5.82
C TYR A 88 1.96 15.47 6.45
N ASN A 89 1.32 16.62 6.34
CA ASN A 89 -0.08 16.79 6.77
C ASN A 89 -1.04 15.86 6.02
N LYS A 90 -0.80 15.60 4.73
CA LYS A 90 -1.59 14.66 3.97
C LYS A 90 -1.33 13.22 4.42
N LEU A 91 -0.05 12.84 4.61
CA LEU A 91 0.35 11.53 5.11
C LEU A 91 -0.28 11.21 6.47
N ASP A 92 -0.17 12.15 7.42
CA ASP A 92 -0.66 11.96 8.79
C ASP A 92 -2.19 11.81 8.88
N ARG A 93 -2.90 12.27 7.84
CA ARG A 93 -4.37 12.25 7.81
C ARG A 93 -4.95 11.16 6.91
N VAL A 94 -4.12 10.32 6.28
CA VAL A 94 -4.65 9.22 5.48
C VAL A 94 -5.49 8.30 6.36
N GLU A 95 -6.76 8.17 6.01
CA GLU A 95 -7.70 7.36 6.76
C GLU A 95 -7.37 5.88 6.63
N THR A 96 -7.47 5.14 7.72
CA THR A 96 -7.18 3.70 7.75
C THR A 96 -8.08 2.91 6.79
N GLY A 97 -9.30 3.38 6.58
CA GLY A 97 -10.23 2.83 5.60
C GLY A 97 -9.72 2.91 4.16
N VAL A 98 -9.03 4.00 3.81
CA VAL A 98 -8.40 4.17 2.49
C VAL A 98 -7.26 3.19 2.29
N SER A 99 -6.40 3.03 3.29
CA SER A 99 -5.30 2.05 3.25
C SER A 99 -5.83 0.61 3.13
N ALA A 100 -6.86 0.28 3.88
CA ALA A 100 -7.52 -1.03 3.81
C ALA A 100 -8.16 -1.30 2.44
N ALA A 101 -8.79 -0.28 1.85
CA ALA A 101 -9.37 -0.37 0.51
C ALA A 101 -8.28 -0.57 -0.56
N LEU A 102 -7.15 0.14 -0.45
CA LEU A 102 -6.02 0.00 -1.38
C LEU A 102 -5.45 -1.42 -1.35
N VAL A 103 -5.30 -2.01 -0.17
CA VAL A 103 -4.82 -3.40 -0.02
C VAL A 103 -5.80 -4.39 -0.66
N ARG A 104 -7.10 -4.28 -0.37
CA ARG A 104 -8.13 -5.16 -0.96
C ARG A 104 -8.17 -5.07 -2.47
N ASP A 105 -8.16 -3.85 -2.99
CA ASP A 105 -8.22 -3.59 -4.42
C ASP A 105 -6.95 -4.09 -5.14
N SER A 106 -5.78 -3.90 -4.56
CA SER A 106 -4.51 -4.43 -5.08
C SER A 106 -4.50 -5.97 -5.10
N ALA A 107 -5.02 -6.61 -4.05
CA ALA A 107 -5.15 -8.06 -3.99
C ALA A 107 -6.12 -8.59 -5.06
N ALA A 108 -7.27 -7.92 -5.25
CA ALA A 108 -8.25 -8.29 -6.28
C ALA A 108 -7.69 -8.17 -7.69
N LEU A 109 -6.81 -7.19 -7.95
CA LEU A 109 -6.12 -7.04 -9.24
C LEU A 109 -5.02 -8.08 -9.47
N ALA A 110 -4.32 -8.48 -8.42
CA ALA A 110 -3.24 -9.46 -8.50
C ALA A 110 -3.78 -10.89 -8.63
N GLU A 111 -4.93 -11.19 -8.06
CA GLU A 111 -5.52 -12.53 -8.05
C GLU A 111 -5.66 -13.18 -9.45
N PRO A 112 -6.25 -12.54 -10.46
CA PRO A 112 -6.36 -13.12 -11.79
C PRO A 112 -5.00 -13.39 -12.47
N VAL A 113 -4.00 -12.56 -12.16
CA VAL A 113 -2.64 -12.75 -12.68
C VAL A 113 -2.02 -14.01 -12.06
N ILE A 114 -2.11 -14.17 -10.74
CA ILE A 114 -1.60 -15.37 -10.03
C ILE A 114 -2.29 -16.62 -10.56
N LYS A 115 -3.61 -16.56 -10.77
CA LYS A 115 -4.39 -17.67 -11.32
C LYS A 115 -3.97 -18.01 -12.75
N ALA A 116 -3.80 -17.01 -13.60
CA ALA A 116 -3.36 -17.22 -14.99
C ALA A 116 -1.97 -17.82 -15.11
N LEU A 117 -1.09 -17.50 -14.15
CA LEU A 117 0.27 -18.05 -14.07
C LEU A 117 0.34 -19.45 -13.44
N GLY A 118 -0.78 -19.99 -12.96
CA GLY A 118 -0.78 -21.23 -12.19
C GLY A 118 0.03 -21.15 -10.89
N ALA A 119 0.25 -19.94 -10.35
CA ALA A 119 1.12 -19.69 -9.21
C ALA A 119 0.41 -19.88 -7.86
N SER A 120 -0.84 -20.33 -7.85
CA SER A 120 -1.55 -20.65 -6.61
C SER A 120 -0.91 -21.86 -5.92
N ARG A 121 -0.65 -21.72 -4.62
CA ARG A 121 -0.13 -22.82 -3.80
C ARG A 121 -1.20 -23.85 -3.48
N PRO A 122 -0.83 -25.13 -3.26
CA PRO A 122 -1.77 -26.11 -2.77
C PRO A 122 -2.33 -25.69 -1.40
N ARG A 123 -3.58 -26.05 -1.15
CA ARG A 123 -4.21 -25.80 0.15
C ARG A 123 -3.55 -26.66 1.23
N TRP A 124 -3.24 -26.08 2.36
CA TRP A 124 -2.69 -26.83 3.50
C TRP A 124 -3.68 -27.87 4.04
N ILE A 125 -4.98 -27.55 4.01
CA ILE A 125 -6.04 -28.48 4.42
C ILE A 125 -7.04 -28.60 3.25
N PRO A 126 -7.23 -29.79 2.69
CA PRO A 126 -8.21 -30.01 1.62
C PRO A 126 -9.62 -29.55 2.03
N GLY A 127 -10.29 -28.89 1.12
CA GLY A 127 -11.65 -28.37 1.34
C GLY A 127 -11.76 -27.05 2.12
N TYR A 128 -10.66 -26.54 2.71
CA TYR A 128 -10.65 -25.29 3.46
C TYR A 128 -9.83 -24.21 2.78
N GLN A 129 -10.29 -22.96 2.88
CA GLN A 129 -9.50 -21.80 2.56
C GLN A 129 -8.84 -21.28 3.84
N ILE A 130 -7.52 -21.31 3.88
CA ILE A 130 -6.77 -20.91 5.06
C ILE A 130 -6.33 -19.47 4.91
N LYS A 131 -6.65 -18.65 5.91
CA LYS A 131 -6.16 -17.29 6.07
C LYS A 131 -5.31 -17.21 7.32
N VAL A 132 -4.15 -16.59 7.22
CA VAL A 132 -3.24 -16.36 8.35
C VAL A 132 -3.43 -14.93 8.80
N LEU A 133 -3.77 -14.76 10.07
CA LEU A 133 -3.86 -13.45 10.70
C LEU A 133 -2.55 -13.19 11.44
N ASP A 134 -1.89 -12.11 11.12
CA ASP A 134 -0.69 -11.66 11.81
C ASP A 134 -0.83 -10.22 12.27
N GLY A 135 -0.31 -9.96 13.47
CA GLY A 135 -0.31 -8.63 14.09
C GLY A 135 1.10 -8.08 14.18
N ASN A 136 1.33 -6.93 13.57
CA ASN A 136 2.61 -6.25 13.64
C ASN A 136 2.50 -4.98 14.49
N HIS A 137 3.44 -4.82 15.42
CA HIS A 137 3.60 -3.58 16.16
C HIS A 137 4.26 -2.52 15.28
N LEU A 138 3.62 -1.37 15.12
CA LEU A 138 4.16 -0.24 14.42
C LEU A 138 5.02 0.57 15.39
N SER A 139 6.34 0.35 15.36
CA SER A 139 7.28 1.11 16.17
C SER A 139 7.17 2.61 15.90
N ALA A 140 7.37 3.43 16.94
CA ALA A 140 7.34 4.89 16.88
C ALA A 140 5.97 5.52 16.52
N THR A 141 4.87 4.80 16.69
CA THR A 141 3.52 5.38 16.58
C THR A 141 3.06 6.02 17.88
N GLU A 142 3.78 5.75 18.97
CA GLU A 142 3.44 6.12 20.33
C GLU A 142 3.26 7.65 20.54
N HIS A 143 4.04 8.47 19.86
CA HIS A 143 3.98 9.91 19.96
C HIS A 143 3.08 10.60 18.93
N ARG A 144 2.46 9.85 18.03
CA ARG A 144 1.66 10.41 16.93
C ARG A 144 0.19 10.54 17.24
N LEU A 145 -0.32 9.79 18.19
CA LEU A 145 -1.72 9.88 18.62
C LEU A 145 -1.89 11.07 19.55
N GLN A 146 -2.71 12.02 19.15
CA GLN A 146 -2.94 13.26 19.89
C GLN A 146 -3.39 12.99 21.32
N GLU A 147 -4.24 11.99 21.51
CA GLU A 147 -4.78 11.57 22.81
C GLU A 147 -3.72 10.97 23.74
N LEU A 148 -2.62 10.46 23.19
CA LEU A 148 -1.55 9.83 23.99
C LEU A 148 -0.38 10.77 24.30
N ARG A 149 -0.34 11.97 23.70
CA ARG A 149 0.76 12.93 23.90
C ARG A 149 0.83 13.49 25.33
N GLU A 150 -0.29 13.48 26.04
CA GLU A 150 -0.41 14.03 27.38
C GLU A 150 -0.46 12.96 28.49
N THR A 151 -0.34 11.69 28.14
CA THR A 151 -0.39 10.60 29.11
C THR A 151 1.02 10.14 29.49
N TRP A 152 1.26 9.97 30.80
CA TRP A 152 2.51 9.41 31.36
C TRP A 152 2.57 7.87 31.23
N ALA A 153 1.52 7.22 30.76
CA ALA A 153 1.51 5.80 30.50
C ALA A 153 2.39 5.50 29.27
N ALA A 154 3.13 4.40 29.33
CA ALA A 154 3.87 3.91 28.17
C ALA A 154 2.89 3.80 26.98
N PRO A 155 3.17 4.48 25.86
CA PRO A 155 2.25 4.57 24.77
C PRO A 155 1.97 3.18 24.22
N LEU A 156 0.70 2.90 23.93
CA LEU A 156 0.32 1.66 23.28
C LEU A 156 0.73 1.78 21.79
N PRO A 157 1.65 0.94 21.31
CA PRO A 157 2.02 0.97 19.90
C PRO A 157 0.80 0.68 19.03
N GLY A 158 0.66 1.42 17.95
CA GLY A 158 -0.31 1.09 16.92
C GLY A 158 -0.09 -0.33 16.42
N GLN A 159 -1.16 -1.06 16.19
CA GLN A 159 -1.11 -2.40 15.64
C GLN A 159 -1.75 -2.42 14.26
N ALA A 160 -1.04 -3.00 13.30
CA ALA A 160 -1.63 -3.39 12.03
C ALA A 160 -1.85 -4.89 12.04
N LEU A 161 -3.11 -5.30 11.87
CA LEU A 161 -3.46 -6.70 11.64
C LEU A 161 -3.55 -6.92 10.14
N VAL A 162 -2.81 -7.88 9.63
CA VAL A 162 -2.83 -8.27 8.22
C VAL A 162 -3.39 -9.67 8.06
N VAL A 163 -4.18 -9.87 7.01
CA VAL A 163 -4.73 -11.17 6.65
C VAL A 163 -4.06 -11.65 5.37
N LEU A 164 -3.26 -12.70 5.49
CA LEU A 164 -2.61 -13.36 4.37
C LEU A 164 -3.46 -14.52 3.87
N ASP A 165 -3.80 -14.52 2.59
CA ASP A 165 -4.34 -15.69 1.90
C ASP A 165 -3.20 -16.66 1.58
N GLN A 166 -3.21 -17.82 2.21
CA GLN A 166 -2.15 -18.83 2.10
C GLN A 166 -2.01 -19.37 0.67
N GLN A 167 -3.11 -19.55 -0.04
CA GLN A 167 -3.09 -20.14 -1.38
C GLN A 167 -2.56 -19.17 -2.42
N ARG A 168 -2.84 -17.89 -2.29
CA ARG A 168 -2.43 -16.84 -3.22
C ARG A 168 -1.15 -16.13 -2.79
N MET A 169 -0.74 -16.28 -1.52
CA MET A 169 0.36 -15.54 -0.90
C MET A 169 0.20 -14.03 -1.03
N LEU A 170 -1.03 -13.57 -0.89
CA LEU A 170 -1.40 -12.16 -0.92
C LEU A 170 -1.95 -11.72 0.42
N ILE A 171 -1.58 -10.52 0.84
CA ILE A 171 -2.29 -9.82 1.89
C ILE A 171 -3.60 -9.30 1.28
N THR A 172 -4.72 -9.82 1.79
CA THR A 172 -6.06 -9.52 1.28
C THR A 172 -6.79 -8.47 2.10
N GLU A 173 -6.39 -8.31 3.36
CA GLU A 173 -7.00 -7.36 4.28
C GLU A 173 -5.96 -6.78 5.22
N VAL A 174 -6.15 -5.53 5.60
CA VAL A 174 -5.43 -4.88 6.68
C VAL A 174 -6.45 -4.17 7.59
N ALA A 175 -6.32 -4.38 8.88
CA ALA A 175 -7.04 -3.62 9.89
C ALA A 175 -6.00 -2.96 10.80
N SER A 176 -6.03 -1.64 10.87
CA SER A 176 -5.30 -0.90 11.89
C SER A 176 -6.22 -0.67 13.06
N ARG A 177 -5.87 -1.20 14.23
CA ARG A 177 -6.48 -0.81 15.50
C ARG A 177 -5.59 0.22 16.17
N ILE A 178 -6.12 1.40 16.31
CA ILE A 178 -5.80 2.24 17.44
C ILE A 178 -6.54 1.56 18.58
N ASN A 179 -5.82 0.98 19.54
CA ASN A 179 -6.47 0.46 20.73
C ASN A 179 -7.10 1.63 21.48
N LEU A 180 -8.36 1.90 21.18
CA LEU A 180 -9.22 2.58 22.12
C LEU A 180 -9.32 1.63 23.31
N VAL A 181 -8.64 1.96 24.39
CA VAL A 181 -8.84 1.31 25.68
C VAL A 181 -10.34 1.32 25.91
N ALA A 182 -10.90 0.12 25.99
CA ALA A 182 -12.29 -0.06 26.35
C ALA A 182 -12.55 0.71 27.66
N GLN A 183 -13.58 1.53 27.63
CA GLN A 183 -14.20 2.09 28.80
C GLN A 183 -14.68 0.97 29.75
#